data_9f4b0cf43d5b4ed475abe8e4c5697497
#
_entry.id   9f4b0cf43d5b4ed475abe8e4c5697497
#
_cell.length_a   1.000
_cell.length_b   1.000
_cell.length_c   1.000
_cell.angle_alpha   90.00
_cell.angle_beta   90.00
_cell.angle_gamma   90.00
#
_symmetry.space_group_name_H-M   'P 1'
#
loop_
_entity.id
_entity.type
_entity.pdbx_description
1 polymer ?
#
loop_
_entity_poly.entity_id
_entity_poly.type
_entity_poly.pdbx_seq_one_letter_code
_entity_poly.pdbx_strand_id
1 'polypeptide(L)'
;MILGLDISTSITGFCILDGEGEIIRSGVWDTRNKNKFETFFDKVQHVKDGLQEIKAQYPIQKVFIEKPFIFFGSGGSTAKTMAALQKFNGTISWICYETFKHQPTYFTAQQARKLNEIKVEKGKDTKKQILQW
;
A
#
# COMPACT_ATOMS: atom_id res chain seq x y z
N MET A 1 -13.32 -8.11 7.65
CA MET A 1 -12.10 -7.34 7.96
C MET A 1 -11.70 -6.47 6.78
N ILE A 2 -10.93 -5.47 7.04
CA ILE A 2 -10.48 -4.48 6.05
C ILE A 2 -8.97 -4.59 5.90
N LEU A 3 -8.50 -4.62 4.66
CA LEU A 3 -7.07 -4.58 4.34
C LEU A 3 -6.73 -3.20 3.77
N GLY A 4 -5.77 -2.54 4.38
CA GLY A 4 -5.20 -1.28 3.87
C GLY A 4 -3.79 -1.50 3.35
N LEU A 5 -3.47 -0.90 2.21
CA LEU A 5 -2.17 -1.04 1.55
C LEU A 5 -1.56 0.32 1.22
N ASP A 6 -0.28 0.44 1.51
CA ASP A 6 0.59 1.53 1.05
C ASP A 6 1.64 0.91 0.11
N ILE A 7 1.36 0.94 -1.18
CA ILE A 7 2.13 0.23 -2.19
C ILE A 7 3.35 1.05 -2.63
N SER A 8 4.51 0.42 -2.63
CA SER A 8 5.76 1.02 -3.10
C SER A 8 6.64 -0.05 -3.73
N THR A 9 7.47 0.34 -4.67
CA THR A 9 8.43 -0.58 -5.30
C THR A 9 9.52 -1.03 -4.35
N SER A 10 9.70 -0.35 -3.25
CA SER A 10 10.73 -0.66 -2.24
C SER A 10 10.14 -1.44 -1.07
N ILE A 11 9.16 -0.86 -0.39
CA ILE A 11 8.53 -1.47 0.79
C ILE A 11 7.04 -1.23 0.68
N THR A 12 6.26 -2.29 0.61
CA THR A 12 4.80 -2.20 0.65
C THR A 12 4.32 -2.48 2.06
N GLY A 13 3.60 -1.52 2.64
CA GLY A 13 3.02 -1.67 3.97
C GLY A 13 1.59 -2.19 3.90
N PHE A 14 1.20 -3.00 4.86
CA PHE A 14 -0.18 -3.46 4.98
C PHE A 14 -0.68 -3.38 6.42
N CYS A 15 -1.99 -3.25 6.55
CA CYS A 15 -2.67 -3.23 7.83
C CYS A 15 -4.02 -3.91 7.71
N ILE A 16 -4.33 -4.81 8.63
CA ILE A 16 -5.62 -5.50 8.68
C ILE A 16 -6.38 -5.00 9.89
N LEU A 17 -7.60 -4.50 9.65
CA LEU A 17 -8.49 -3.99 10.68
C LEU A 17 -9.73 -4.87 10.81
N ASP A 18 -10.23 -5.00 12.03
CA ASP A 18 -11.52 -5.65 12.26
C ASP A 18 -12.70 -4.69 12.00
N GLY A 19 -13.92 -5.13 12.25
CA GLY A 19 -15.12 -4.33 12.05
C GLY A 19 -15.25 -3.13 12.98
N GLU A 20 -14.47 -3.10 14.05
CA GLU A 20 -14.44 -2.01 15.04
C GLU A 20 -13.28 -1.03 14.83
N GLY A 21 -12.47 -1.27 13.80
CA GLY A 21 -11.32 -0.43 13.50
C GLY A 21 -10.07 -0.77 14.27
N GLU A 22 -10.05 -1.88 14.99
CA GLU A 22 -8.87 -2.33 15.72
C GLU A 22 -7.88 -3.00 14.77
N ILE A 23 -6.59 -2.76 15.00
CA ILE A 23 -5.54 -3.38 14.20
C ILE A 23 -5.36 -4.83 14.63
N ILE A 24 -5.63 -5.75 13.70
CA ILE A 24 -5.43 -7.18 13.91
C ILE A 24 -4.00 -7.58 13.59
N ARG A 25 -3.47 -7.05 12.49
CA ARG A 25 -2.10 -7.34 12.04
C ARG A 25 -1.63 -6.21 11.14
N SER A 26 -0.36 -5.86 11.25
CA SER A 26 0.28 -4.96 10.29
C SER A 26 1.68 -5.47 9.99
N GLY A 27 2.21 -5.08 8.86
CA GLY A 27 3.54 -5.49 8.46
C GLY A 27 3.96 -4.85 7.16
N VAL A 28 5.09 -5.31 6.65
CA VAL A 28 5.64 -4.82 5.39
C VAL A 28 6.15 -5.97 4.55
N TRP A 29 6.13 -5.76 3.23
CA TRP A 29 6.83 -6.61 2.27
C TRP A 29 7.98 -5.80 1.69
N ASP A 30 9.20 -6.18 2.05
CA ASP A 30 10.41 -5.45 1.66
C ASP A 30 10.99 -6.08 0.39
N THR A 31 11.05 -5.30 -0.67
CA THR A 31 11.53 -5.75 -1.98
C THR A 31 12.78 -4.97 -2.42
N ARG A 32 13.54 -4.43 -1.48
CA ARG A 32 14.72 -3.60 -1.79
C ARG A 32 15.96 -4.39 -2.20
N ASN A 33 16.07 -5.64 -1.77
CA ASN A 33 17.28 -6.45 -2.04
C ASN A 33 17.37 -6.80 -3.53
N LYS A 34 18.31 -6.17 -4.24
CA LYS A 34 18.48 -6.32 -5.69
C LYS A 34 18.93 -7.71 -6.11
N ASN A 35 19.58 -8.46 -5.23
CA ASN A 35 20.00 -9.82 -5.51
C ASN A 35 18.84 -10.81 -5.44
N LYS A 36 17.85 -10.52 -4.58
CA LYS A 36 16.67 -11.36 -4.41
C LYS A 36 15.53 -10.94 -5.35
N PHE A 37 15.42 -9.65 -5.63
CA PHE A 37 14.36 -9.07 -6.47
C PHE A 37 14.99 -8.37 -7.67
N GLU A 38 15.40 -9.18 -8.66
CA GLU A 38 16.10 -8.67 -9.83
C GLU A 38 15.17 -7.98 -10.83
N THR A 39 13.91 -8.41 -10.90
CA THR A 39 12.95 -7.91 -11.85
C THR A 39 11.72 -7.33 -11.17
N PHE A 40 10.97 -6.54 -11.91
CA PHE A 40 9.64 -6.08 -11.52
C PHE A 40 8.73 -7.25 -11.09
N PHE A 41 8.78 -8.33 -11.83
CA PHE A 41 7.92 -9.48 -11.56
C PHE A 41 8.28 -10.21 -10.26
N ASP A 42 9.55 -10.21 -9.88
CA ASP A 42 9.98 -10.78 -8.61
C ASP A 42 9.36 -10.01 -7.44
N LYS A 43 9.32 -8.69 -7.54
CA LYS A 43 8.69 -7.83 -6.53
C LYS A 43 7.18 -8.06 -6.46
N VAL A 44 6.53 -8.13 -7.62
CA VAL A 44 5.09 -8.41 -7.70
C VAL A 44 4.76 -9.75 -7.09
N GLN A 45 5.55 -10.78 -7.40
CA GLN A 45 5.32 -12.12 -6.89
C GLN A 45 5.41 -12.17 -5.36
N HIS A 46 6.38 -11.46 -4.78
CA HIS A 46 6.54 -11.41 -3.33
C HIS A 46 5.32 -10.78 -2.64
N VAL A 47 4.82 -9.68 -3.17
CA VAL A 47 3.61 -9.03 -2.64
C VAL A 47 2.39 -9.93 -2.85
N LYS A 48 2.27 -10.56 -4.01
CA LYS A 48 1.18 -11.48 -4.30
C LYS A 48 1.15 -12.64 -3.31
N ASP A 49 2.30 -13.23 -3.00
CA ASP A 49 2.40 -14.31 -2.03
C ASP A 49 1.92 -13.86 -0.65
N GLY A 50 2.28 -12.64 -0.25
CA GLY A 50 1.81 -12.04 0.99
C GLY A 50 0.30 -11.84 1.01
N LEU A 51 -0.27 -11.37 -0.09
CA LEU A 51 -1.72 -11.18 -0.21
C LEU A 51 -2.48 -12.51 -0.15
N GLN A 52 -1.94 -13.56 -0.76
CA GLN A 52 -2.53 -14.89 -0.70
C GLN A 52 -2.51 -15.47 0.71
N GLU A 53 -1.43 -15.24 1.44
CA GLU A 53 -1.33 -15.62 2.85
C GLU A 53 -2.40 -14.92 3.68
N ILE A 54 -2.60 -13.62 3.46
CA ILE A 54 -3.63 -12.84 4.15
C ILE A 54 -5.02 -13.40 3.84
N LYS A 55 -5.29 -13.69 2.58
CA LYS A 55 -6.57 -14.28 2.18
C LYS A 55 -6.84 -15.60 2.89
N ALA A 56 -5.81 -16.44 3.03
CA ALA A 56 -5.96 -17.74 3.67
C ALA A 56 -6.27 -17.64 5.16
N GLN A 57 -5.85 -16.55 5.82
CA GLN A 57 -5.96 -16.41 7.27
C GLN A 57 -7.06 -15.46 7.73
N TYR A 58 -7.48 -14.52 6.90
CA TYR A 58 -8.39 -13.44 7.31
C TYR A 58 -9.53 -13.26 6.31
N PRO A 59 -10.77 -13.03 6.79
CA PRO A 59 -11.92 -12.78 5.91
C PRO A 59 -11.95 -11.32 5.44
N ILE A 60 -11.14 -10.99 4.46
CA ILE A 60 -11.05 -9.64 3.93
C ILE A 60 -12.28 -9.33 3.06
N GLN A 61 -13.02 -8.29 3.42
CA GLN A 61 -14.24 -7.85 2.74
C GLN A 61 -14.05 -6.57 1.94
N LYS A 62 -13.06 -5.75 2.33
CA LYS A 62 -12.74 -4.49 1.66
C LYS A 62 -11.23 -4.30 1.60
N VAL A 63 -10.78 -3.73 0.49
CA VAL A 63 -9.37 -3.38 0.29
C VAL A 63 -9.28 -1.89 0.00
N PHE A 64 -8.45 -1.20 0.76
CA PHE A 64 -8.15 0.22 0.56
C PHE A 64 -6.69 0.37 0.15
N ILE A 65 -6.47 1.11 -0.92
CA ILE A 65 -5.13 1.35 -1.45
C ILE A 65 -4.86 2.84 -1.48
N GLU A 66 -3.75 3.27 -0.89
CA GLU A 66 -3.31 4.65 -0.97
C GLU A 66 -2.86 4.95 -2.39
N LYS A 67 -3.42 6.01 -2.99
CA LYS A 67 -2.99 6.46 -4.32
C LYS A 67 -1.54 6.94 -4.27
N PRO A 68 -0.75 6.60 -5.29
CA PRO A 68 0.60 7.15 -5.37
C PRO A 68 0.53 8.67 -5.48
N PHE A 69 1.42 9.35 -4.76
CA PHE A 69 1.54 10.80 -4.85
C PHE A 69 2.20 11.16 -6.17
N ILE A 70 1.46 11.89 -7.02
CA ILE A 70 1.97 12.35 -8.31
C ILE A 70 2.47 13.77 -8.13
N PHE A 71 3.77 13.95 -8.30
CA PHE A 71 4.41 15.25 -8.17
C PHE A 71 4.90 15.75 -9.53
N PHE A 72 4.31 16.84 -10.01
CA PHE A 72 4.74 17.48 -11.24
C PHE A 72 5.74 18.57 -10.90
N GLY A 73 6.99 18.27 -10.99
CA GLY A 73 7.80 19.40 -10.61
C GLY A 73 9.28 19.36 -10.84
N SER A 74 9.94 18.30 -11.16
CA SER A 74 11.37 18.48 -11.43
C SER A 74 12.09 17.20 -11.78
N GLY A 75 12.55 17.15 -12.97
CA GLY A 75 13.59 16.24 -13.38
C GLY A 75 13.14 14.87 -13.84
N GLY A 76 13.84 14.33 -14.82
CA GLY A 76 13.51 13.07 -15.46
C GLY A 76 13.53 11.85 -14.54
N SER A 77 14.36 11.86 -13.48
CA SER A 77 14.42 10.74 -12.52
C SER A 77 13.14 10.63 -11.70
N THR A 78 12.55 11.76 -11.32
CA THR A 78 11.29 11.81 -10.60
C THR A 78 10.12 11.28 -11.43
N ALA A 79 10.06 11.67 -12.72
CA ALA A 79 9.02 11.18 -13.64
C ALA A 79 9.14 9.67 -13.82
N LYS A 80 10.34 9.15 -13.97
CA LYS A 80 10.60 7.72 -14.11
C LYS A 80 10.18 6.95 -12.84
N THR A 81 10.49 7.49 -11.67
CA THR A 81 10.12 6.92 -10.39
C THR A 81 8.61 6.87 -10.23
N MET A 82 7.91 7.95 -10.57
CA MET A 82 6.45 8.00 -10.51
C MET A 82 5.78 7.02 -11.47
N ALA A 83 6.31 6.88 -12.69
CA ALA A 83 5.80 5.92 -13.66
C ALA A 83 5.95 4.48 -13.15
N ALA A 84 7.09 4.15 -12.58
CA ALA A 84 7.34 2.84 -11.98
C ALA A 84 6.37 2.56 -10.81
N LEU A 85 6.16 3.56 -9.96
CA LEU A 85 5.24 3.44 -8.83
C LEU A 85 3.79 3.24 -9.30
N GLN A 86 3.35 3.98 -10.30
CA GLN A 86 2.01 3.82 -10.87
C GLN A 86 1.81 2.45 -11.49
N LYS A 87 2.80 1.95 -12.21
CA LYS A 87 2.77 0.62 -12.79
C LYS A 87 2.66 -0.45 -11.71
N PHE A 88 3.45 -0.34 -10.66
CA PHE A 88 3.45 -1.29 -9.56
C PHE A 88 2.12 -1.24 -8.81
N ASN A 89 1.63 -0.03 -8.49
CA ASN A 89 0.35 0.17 -7.83
C ASN A 89 -0.80 -0.45 -8.63
N GLY A 90 -0.86 -0.21 -9.93
CA GLY A 90 -1.89 -0.78 -10.79
C GLY A 90 -1.84 -2.30 -10.85
N THR A 91 -0.63 -2.86 -10.93
CA THR A 91 -0.45 -4.32 -10.96
C THR A 91 -0.90 -4.97 -9.65
N ILE A 92 -0.52 -4.40 -8.52
CA ILE A 92 -0.94 -4.92 -7.21
C ILE A 92 -2.45 -4.72 -7.00
N SER A 93 -3.01 -3.62 -7.49
CA SER A 93 -4.46 -3.39 -7.46
C SER A 93 -5.23 -4.49 -8.17
N TRP A 94 -4.77 -4.92 -9.35
CA TRP A 94 -5.36 -6.02 -10.09
C TRP A 94 -5.28 -7.33 -9.29
N ILE A 95 -4.14 -7.59 -8.67
CA ILE A 95 -3.95 -8.79 -7.85
C ILE A 95 -4.91 -8.79 -6.65
N CYS A 96 -5.13 -7.64 -6.03
CA CYS A 96 -6.10 -7.50 -4.94
C CYS A 96 -7.52 -7.82 -5.42
N TYR A 97 -7.92 -7.29 -6.56
CA TYR A 97 -9.22 -7.59 -7.15
C TYR A 97 -9.38 -9.08 -7.42
N GLU A 98 -8.37 -9.69 -8.03
CA GLU A 98 -8.41 -11.12 -8.37
C GLU A 98 -8.41 -12.00 -7.12
N THR A 99 -7.63 -11.62 -6.10
CA THR A 99 -7.46 -12.39 -4.87
C THR A 99 -8.69 -12.31 -3.97
N PHE A 100 -9.19 -11.10 -3.72
CA PHE A 100 -10.26 -10.86 -2.76
C PHE A 100 -11.64 -10.71 -3.39
N LYS A 101 -11.71 -10.64 -4.72
CA LYS A 101 -12.96 -10.51 -5.49
C LYS A 101 -13.74 -9.21 -5.21
N HIS A 102 -13.04 -8.18 -4.76
CA HIS A 102 -13.59 -6.86 -4.50
C HIS A 102 -12.72 -5.79 -5.17
N GLN A 103 -13.36 -4.80 -5.79
CA GLN A 103 -12.63 -3.67 -6.34
C GLN A 103 -12.00 -2.88 -5.19
N PRO A 104 -10.70 -2.59 -5.26
CA PRO A 104 -10.08 -1.75 -4.23
C PRO A 104 -10.66 -0.34 -4.24
N THR A 105 -10.76 0.26 -3.07
CA THR A 105 -11.10 1.67 -2.91
C THR A 105 -9.80 2.45 -2.73
N TYR A 106 -9.66 3.53 -3.50
CA TYR A 106 -8.45 4.34 -3.45
C TYR A 106 -8.66 5.60 -2.61
N PHE A 107 -7.63 5.99 -1.90
CA PHE A 107 -7.65 7.22 -1.12
C PHE A 107 -6.29 7.91 -1.21
N THR A 108 -6.26 9.22 -1.01
CA THR A 108 -5.01 9.98 -0.89
C THR A 108 -4.64 10.08 0.59
N ALA A 109 -3.35 10.27 0.87
CA ALA A 109 -2.90 10.52 2.23
C ALA A 109 -3.61 11.74 2.84
N GLN A 110 -3.86 12.77 2.03
CA GLN A 110 -4.57 13.96 2.45
C GLN A 110 -6.04 13.66 2.81
N GLN A 111 -6.74 12.85 2.02
CA GLN A 111 -8.11 12.42 2.33
C GLN A 111 -8.18 11.62 3.63
N ALA A 112 -7.25 10.71 3.82
CA ALA A 112 -7.19 9.91 5.05
C ALA A 112 -7.03 10.80 6.29
N ARG A 113 -6.13 11.77 6.21
CA ARG A 113 -5.92 12.73 7.31
C ARG A 113 -7.16 13.56 7.59
N LYS A 114 -7.83 14.05 6.55
CA LYS A 114 -9.05 14.86 6.68
C LYS A 114 -10.18 14.06 7.31
N LEU A 115 -10.41 12.84 6.87
CA LEU A 115 -11.50 11.99 7.38
C LEU A 115 -11.33 11.62 8.85
N ASN A 116 -10.10 11.46 9.30
CA ASN A 116 -9.80 11.05 10.67
C ASN A 116 -9.41 12.23 11.57
N GLU A 117 -9.48 13.46 11.08
CA GLU A 117 -9.08 14.67 11.78
C GLU A 117 -7.63 14.59 12.30
N ILE A 118 -6.79 13.84 11.60
CA ILE A 118 -5.40 13.65 11.99
C ILE A 118 -4.60 14.89 11.66
N LYS A 119 -4.03 15.52 12.69
CA LYS A 119 -3.12 16.65 12.53
C LYS A 119 -1.70 16.12 12.45
N VAL A 120 -1.05 16.35 11.31
CA VAL A 120 0.35 15.96 11.12
C VAL A 120 1.24 17.12 11.52
N GLU A 121 2.10 16.91 12.50
CA GLU A 121 3.06 17.93 12.93
C GLU A 121 4.21 18.04 11.94
N LYS A 122 4.63 19.31 11.70
CA LYS A 122 5.75 19.60 10.81
C LYS A 122 7.02 18.94 11.35
N GLY A 123 7.73 18.22 10.47
CA GLY A 123 8.99 17.56 10.81
C GLY A 123 8.86 16.14 11.36
N LYS A 124 7.63 15.63 11.56
CA LYS A 124 7.41 14.25 11.99
C LYS A 124 7.01 13.37 10.80
N ASP A 125 7.28 12.08 10.93
CA ASP A 125 6.92 11.10 9.90
C ASP A 125 5.39 11.00 9.79
N THR A 126 4.87 11.40 8.63
CA THR A 126 3.43 11.41 8.35
C THR A 126 2.83 10.01 8.40
N LYS A 127 3.50 9.03 7.82
CA LYS A 127 3.02 7.64 7.80
C LYS A 127 2.92 7.06 9.20
N LYS A 128 3.94 7.30 10.01
CA LYS A 128 3.95 6.83 11.40
C LYS A 128 2.80 7.42 12.20
N GLN A 129 2.52 8.72 12.03
CA GLN A 129 1.40 9.37 12.71
C GLN A 129 0.05 8.81 12.29
N ILE A 130 -0.14 8.53 11.00
CA ILE A 130 -1.38 7.95 10.48
C ILE A 130 -1.56 6.52 10.98
N LEU A 131 -0.51 5.72 11.05
CA LEU A 131 -0.57 4.33 11.51
C LEU A 131 -0.88 4.21 13.01
N GLN A 132 -0.68 5.27 13.78
CA GLN A 132 -1.02 5.29 15.21
C GLN A 132 -2.52 5.48 15.46
N TRP A 133 -3.29 5.80 14.45
CA TRP A 133 -4.75 5.96 14.51
C TRP A 133 -5.46 4.68 14.10
#